data_46e154d939584b151a8402a1761c6e93
#
_entry.id   46e154d939584b151a8402a1761c6e93
#
_cell.length_a   1.000
_cell.length_b   1.000
_cell.length_c   1.000
_cell.angle_alpha   90.00
_cell.angle_beta   90.00
_cell.angle_gamma   90.00
#
_symmetry.space_group_name_H-M   'P 1'
#
loop_
_entity.id
_entity.type
_entity.pdbx_description
1 polymer ?
#
loop_
_entity_poly.entity_id
_entity_poly.type
_entity_poly.pdbx_seq_one_letter_code
_entity_poly.pdbx_strand_id
1 'polypeptide(L)'
;MKIGYARVSTKEQHLDMQLEALKAAGCEKIFSEKMTGRQQNRPELDACLSFLREGDTLVVYKLDRLGRSLKNILTLLEDFKNRGIQFTSL
;
A
#
# COMPACT_ATOMS: atom_id res chain seq x y z
N MET A 1 4.66 10.16 -9.81
CA MET A 1 4.58 10.43 -8.37
C MET A 1 4.69 9.13 -7.60
N LYS A 2 5.39 9.13 -6.49
CA LYS A 2 5.46 7.96 -5.61
C LYS A 2 4.43 8.08 -4.51
N ILE A 3 3.60 7.07 -4.39
CA ILE A 3 2.51 7.00 -3.41
C ILE A 3 2.78 5.83 -2.49
N GLY A 4 2.74 6.06 -1.18
CA GLY A 4 3.00 5.02 -0.21
C GLY A 4 1.72 4.46 0.40
N TYR A 5 1.74 3.19 0.75
CA TYR A 5 0.66 2.56 1.50
C TYR A 5 1.26 1.76 2.66
N ALA A 6 0.76 2.01 3.87
CA ALA A 6 1.19 1.33 5.08
C ALA A 6 -0.01 0.73 5.80
N ARG A 7 0.17 -0.46 6.34
CA ARG A 7 -0.88 -1.14 7.10
C ARG A 7 -0.27 -1.85 8.29
N VAL A 8 -0.88 -1.64 9.46
CA VAL A 8 -0.52 -2.35 10.69
C VAL A 8 -1.76 -2.94 11.33
N SER A 9 -1.59 -4.04 12.06
CA SER A 9 -2.64 -4.57 12.92
C SER A 9 -2.69 -3.78 14.22
N THR A 10 -3.76 -3.94 15.00
CA THR A 10 -3.88 -3.28 16.31
C THR A 10 -2.81 -3.75 17.29
N LYS A 11 -2.20 -4.91 17.05
CA LYS A 11 -1.15 -5.46 17.89
C LYS A 11 0.24 -4.95 17.52
N GLU A 12 0.40 -4.39 16.32
CA GLU A 12 1.66 -3.86 15.86
C GLU A 12 1.78 -2.39 16.23
N GLN A 13 2.96 -1.99 16.70
CA GLN A 13 3.22 -0.62 17.13
C GLN A 13 4.28 0.05 16.25
N HIS A 14 4.43 -0.44 15.00
CA HIS A 14 5.51 0.01 14.13
C HIS A 14 5.03 0.81 12.91
N LEU A 15 3.87 1.45 13.03
CA LEU A 15 3.36 2.29 11.94
C LEU A 15 4.34 3.42 11.61
N ASP A 16 4.93 4.04 12.64
CA ASP A 16 5.87 5.15 12.45
C ASP A 16 7.10 4.71 11.65
N MET A 17 7.61 3.50 11.89
CA MET A 17 8.73 2.98 11.13
C MET A 17 8.39 2.80 9.65
N GLN A 18 7.19 2.32 9.36
CA GLN A 18 6.73 2.17 7.98
C GLN A 18 6.59 3.52 7.30
N LEU A 19 6.00 4.50 8.00
CA LEU A 19 5.83 5.85 7.47
C LEU A 19 7.18 6.50 7.17
N GLU A 20 8.14 6.37 8.07
CA GLU A 20 9.49 6.91 7.85
C GLU A 20 10.18 6.25 6.67
N ALA A 21 10.07 4.92 6.55
CA ALA A 21 10.67 4.20 5.43
C ALA A 21 10.06 4.63 4.10
N LEU A 22 8.74 4.83 4.07
CA LEU A 22 8.06 5.29 2.86
C LEU A 22 8.46 6.72 2.50
N LYS A 23 8.60 7.60 3.49
CA LYS A 23 9.09 8.96 3.25
C LYS A 23 10.52 8.94 2.71
N ALA A 24 11.37 8.12 3.28
CA ALA A 24 12.75 7.97 2.83
C ALA A 24 12.83 7.43 1.41
N ALA A 25 11.86 6.62 0.99
CA ALA A 25 11.78 6.13 -0.37
C ALA A 25 11.31 7.18 -1.38
N GLY A 26 10.92 8.36 -0.93
CA GLY A 26 10.51 9.46 -1.79
C GLY A 26 9.01 9.56 -2.03
N CYS A 27 8.19 8.93 -1.19
CA CYS A 27 6.74 9.00 -1.33
C CYS A 27 6.24 10.42 -1.05
N GLU A 28 5.50 10.99 -1.99
CA GLU A 28 4.93 12.33 -1.88
C GLU A 28 3.62 12.32 -1.11
N LYS A 29 2.89 11.20 -1.17
CA LYS A 29 1.65 11.01 -0.43
C LYS A 29 1.64 9.61 0.13
N ILE A 30 1.16 9.46 1.36
CA ILE A 30 1.14 8.16 2.04
C ILE A 30 -0.27 7.92 2.59
N PHE A 31 -0.82 6.77 2.25
CA PHE A 31 -2.06 6.26 2.83
C PHE A 31 -1.70 5.24 3.89
N SER A 32 -2.33 5.31 5.06
CA SER A 32 -2.04 4.38 6.13
C SER A 32 -3.31 3.90 6.80
N GLU A 33 -3.31 2.64 7.24
CA GLU A 33 -4.44 2.01 7.91
C GLU A 33 -3.99 1.28 9.15
N LYS A 34 -4.86 1.28 10.15
CA LYS A 34 -4.76 0.42 11.31
C LYS A 34 -5.94 -0.54 11.27
N MET A 35 -5.67 -1.83 11.21
CA MET A 35 -6.72 -2.82 11.01
C MET A 35 -6.87 -3.71 12.23
N THR A 36 -8.13 -3.96 12.61
CA THR A 36 -8.46 -5.02 13.56
C THR A 36 -8.54 -6.36 12.82
N GLY A 37 -8.35 -7.46 13.53
CA GLY A 37 -8.33 -8.78 12.92
C GLY A 37 -9.61 -9.19 12.20
N ARG A 38 -10.72 -8.53 12.47
CA ARG A 38 -12.02 -8.81 11.85
C ARG A 38 -12.41 -7.82 10.76
N GLN A 39 -11.65 -6.75 10.60
CA GLN A 39 -11.96 -5.74 9.61
C GLN A 39 -11.66 -6.27 8.21
N GLN A 40 -12.68 -6.28 7.36
CA GLN A 40 -12.52 -6.72 5.97
C GLN A 40 -12.36 -5.56 5.00
N ASN A 41 -12.90 -4.41 5.35
CA ASN A 41 -12.79 -3.21 4.52
C ASN A 41 -11.43 -2.56 4.74
N ARG A 42 -10.87 -2.04 3.66
CA ARG A 42 -9.62 -1.29 3.68
C ARG A 42 -9.82 0.05 3.00
N PRO A 43 -10.48 1.01 3.68
CA PRO A 43 -10.83 2.28 3.05
C PRO A 43 -9.63 3.08 2.58
N GLU A 44 -8.51 3.03 3.31
CA GLU A 44 -7.30 3.74 2.88
C GLU A 44 -6.66 3.09 1.66
N LEU A 45 -6.69 1.76 1.56
CA LEU A 45 -6.22 1.10 0.35
C LEU A 45 -7.10 1.46 -0.84
N ASP A 46 -8.41 1.45 -0.66
CA ASP A 46 -9.33 1.81 -1.73
C ASP A 46 -9.12 3.25 -2.17
N ALA A 47 -8.92 4.17 -1.23
CA ALA A 47 -8.61 5.57 -1.54
C ALA A 47 -7.28 5.69 -2.28
N CYS A 48 -6.28 4.92 -1.87
CA CYS A 48 -4.97 4.88 -2.52
C CYS A 48 -5.08 4.40 -3.96
N LEU A 49 -5.81 3.30 -4.18
CA LEU A 49 -5.99 2.74 -5.52
C LEU A 49 -6.74 3.70 -6.44
N SER A 50 -7.70 4.45 -5.89
CA SER A 50 -8.45 5.45 -6.66
C SER A 50 -7.59 6.69 -6.96
N PHE A 51 -6.63 6.99 -6.11
CA PHE A 51 -5.73 8.13 -6.28
C PHE A 51 -4.66 7.86 -7.33
N LEU A 52 -4.23 6.61 -7.47
CA LEU A 52 -3.16 6.23 -8.39
C LEU A 52 -3.56 6.47 -9.86
N ARG A 53 -2.60 6.98 -10.63
CA ARG A 53 -2.76 7.27 -12.06
C ARG A 53 -1.64 6.63 -12.84
N GLU A 54 -1.82 6.57 -14.16
CA GLU A 54 -0.77 6.11 -15.04
C GLU A 54 0.52 6.93 -14.83
N GLY A 55 1.63 6.22 -14.69
CA GLY A 55 2.92 6.83 -14.40
C GLY A 55 3.27 6.93 -12.94
N ASP A 56 2.32 6.69 -12.04
CA ASP A 56 2.59 6.69 -10.61
C ASP A 56 3.24 5.37 -10.18
N THR A 57 3.91 5.41 -9.02
CA THR A 57 4.50 4.22 -8.40
C THR A 57 3.90 4.02 -7.03
N LEU A 58 3.34 2.84 -6.78
CA LEU A 58 2.89 2.47 -5.44
C LEU A 58 4.05 1.83 -4.70
N VAL A 59 4.35 2.34 -3.50
CA VAL A 59 5.42 1.83 -2.64
C VAL A 59 4.80 1.28 -1.37
N VAL A 60 5.13 0.05 -1.01
CA VAL A 60 4.69 -0.57 0.24
C VAL A 60 5.90 -1.00 1.05
N TYR A 61 5.75 -1.03 2.38
CA TYR A 61 6.83 -1.44 3.27
C TYR A 61 7.15 -2.93 3.08
N LYS A 62 6.11 -3.76 2.98
CA LYS A 62 6.23 -5.19 2.70
C LYS A 62 5.10 -5.61 1.78
N LEU A 63 5.36 -6.57 0.92
CA LEU A 63 4.37 -7.04 -0.05
C LEU A 63 3.09 -7.58 0.62
N ASP A 64 3.22 -8.24 1.77
CA ASP A 64 2.09 -8.80 2.49
C ASP A 64 1.13 -7.73 3.04
N ARG A 65 1.55 -6.45 3.05
CA ARG A 65 0.69 -5.34 3.45
C ARG A 65 -0.28 -4.93 2.35
N LEU A 66 0.00 -5.29 1.11
CA LEU A 66 -0.85 -4.91 -0.02
C LEU A 66 -2.14 -5.73 -0.09
N GLY A 67 -2.08 -7.02 0.20
CA GLY A 67 -3.22 -7.91 0.07
C GLY A 67 -3.26 -8.98 1.14
N ARG A 68 -4.39 -9.69 1.22
CA ARG A 68 -4.62 -10.75 2.22
C ARG A 68 -4.10 -12.10 1.78
N SER A 69 -4.08 -12.35 0.49
CA SER A 69 -3.68 -13.62 -0.07
C SER A 69 -2.81 -13.37 -1.28
N LEU A 70 -2.06 -14.39 -1.67
CA LEU A 70 -1.25 -14.31 -2.87
C LEU A 70 -2.09 -14.00 -4.09
N LYS A 71 -3.26 -14.62 -4.20
CA LYS A 71 -4.17 -14.37 -5.32
C LYS A 71 -4.60 -12.91 -5.38
N ASN A 72 -4.94 -12.31 -4.24
CA ASN A 72 -5.35 -10.91 -4.16
C ASN A 72 -4.20 -10.00 -4.59
N ILE A 73 -3.00 -10.26 -4.11
CA ILE A 73 -1.80 -9.49 -4.46
C ILE A 73 -1.54 -9.57 -5.96
N LEU A 74 -1.59 -10.77 -6.53
CA LEU A 74 -1.34 -10.96 -7.97
C LEU A 74 -2.38 -10.22 -8.82
N THR A 75 -3.63 -10.22 -8.39
CA THR A 75 -4.70 -9.48 -9.09
C THR A 75 -4.43 -7.99 -9.08
N LEU A 76 -4.00 -7.44 -7.93
CA LEU A 76 -3.67 -6.02 -7.82
C LEU A 76 -2.46 -5.65 -8.68
N LEU A 77 -1.44 -6.49 -8.70
CA LEU A 77 -0.24 -6.23 -9.50
C LEU A 77 -0.56 -6.25 -10.99
N GLU A 78 -1.43 -7.16 -11.42
CA GLU A 78 -1.86 -7.21 -12.83
C GLU A 78 -2.65 -5.97 -13.19
N ASP A 79 -3.54 -5.50 -12.31
CA ASP A 79 -4.30 -4.27 -12.52
C ASP A 79 -3.36 -3.07 -12.66
N PHE A 80 -2.33 -2.98 -11.81
CA PHE A 80 -1.34 -1.91 -11.90
C PHE A 80 -0.63 -1.93 -13.25
N LYS A 81 -0.23 -3.11 -13.72
CA LYS A 81 0.41 -3.25 -15.03
C LYS A 81 -0.49 -2.75 -16.14
N ASN A 82 -1.77 -3.11 -16.11
CA ASN A 82 -2.73 -2.69 -17.12
C ASN A 82 -3.00 -1.19 -17.08
N ARG A 83 -2.88 -0.58 -15.91
CA ARG A 83 -3.11 0.86 -15.70
C ARG A 83 -1.84 1.71 -15.87
N GLY A 84 -0.71 1.10 -16.14
CA GLY A 84 0.56 1.81 -16.26
C GLY A 84 1.12 2.29 -14.93
N ILE A 85 0.80 1.62 -13.83
CA ILE A 85 1.27 1.93 -12.50
C ILE A 85 2.42 1.00 -12.14
N GLN A 86 3.52 1.55 -11.62
CA GLN A 86 4.64 0.76 -11.15
C GLN A 86 4.43 0.38 -9.68
N PHE A 87 5.12 -0.66 -9.24
CA PHE A 87 5.01 -1.16 -7.87
C PHE A 87 6.39 -1.43 -7.30
N THR A 88 6.60 -1.03 -6.05
CA THR A 88 7.86 -1.26 -5.34
C THR A 88 7.56 -1.71 -3.90
N SER A 89 8.22 -2.78 -3.47
CA SER A 89 8.22 -3.21 -2.08
C SER A 89 9.60 -2.91 -1.47
N LEU A 90 9.58 -2.32 -0.28
CA LEU A 90 10.82 -1.98 0.41
C LEU A 90 11.50 -3.18 1.06
#